data_e3dd3975ffe60ad7135121ef29ae68ba
#
_entry.id   e3dd3975ffe60ad7135121ef29ae68ba
#
_cell.length_a   1.000
_cell.length_b   1.000
_cell.length_c   1.000
_cell.angle_alpha   90.00
_cell.angle_beta   90.00
_cell.angle_gamma   90.00
#
_symmetry.space_group_name_H-M   'P 1'
#
loop_
_entity.id
_entity.type
_entity.pdbx_description
1 polymer ?
#
loop_
_entity_poly.entity_id
_entity_poly.type
_entity_poly.pdbx_seq_one_letter_code
_entity_poly.pdbx_strand_id
1 'polypeptide(L)'
;DSLATLHAALDAGINFFDTAFSYGYEGEADKLLAQVIRERPSEMIVATKVGSHYDAQRRRIVDGSPATLLAKAKLGCARLGIEQADVIYLHEVDPHVPLAESAGGIAEIVKQGLARYAGVSNVDADQLQQFQAECSVVVVQPPYNMLQPERVAAISDECREQNIAIACYWVLMKGLLAGRLARDHQFDPTDRRLSYPIFQGEAWQHAQDLLDRLRRLANELEITVAQLVIAWTLAQPSITVALCGAKRADQIIETAGSMHVSLSADVMEQIAGWLS
;
A
#
# COMPACT_ATOMS: atom_id res chain seq x y z
N ASP A 1 15.60 0.69 15.51
CA ASP A 1 15.70 0.38 14.07
C ASP A 1 14.55 0.97 13.22
N SER A 2 13.30 0.89 13.66
CA SER A 2 12.16 1.40 12.86
C SER A 2 12.17 2.91 12.68
N LEU A 3 12.56 3.69 13.68
CA LEU A 3 12.74 5.15 13.53
C LEU A 3 13.83 5.48 12.52
N ALA A 4 14.96 4.79 12.59
CA ALA A 4 16.04 4.96 11.62
C ALA A 4 15.57 4.64 10.18
N THR A 5 14.66 3.67 10.00
CA THR A 5 14.07 3.35 8.71
C THR A 5 13.19 4.50 8.19
N LEU A 6 12.37 5.12 9.05
CA LEU A 6 11.53 6.26 8.66
C LEU A 6 12.36 7.50 8.32
N HIS A 7 13.39 7.81 9.10
CA HIS A 7 14.31 8.90 8.77
C HIS A 7 15.05 8.64 7.45
N ALA A 8 15.55 7.42 7.24
CA ALA A 8 16.21 7.05 6.00
C ALA A 8 15.26 7.15 4.79
N ALA A 9 13.96 6.90 4.96
CA ALA A 9 12.97 7.10 3.90
C ALA A 9 12.87 8.58 3.50
N LEU A 10 12.74 9.49 4.49
CA LEU A 10 12.71 10.94 4.23
C LEU A 10 14.00 11.44 3.59
N ASP A 11 15.15 11.00 4.11
CA ASP A 11 16.47 11.39 3.59
C ASP A 11 16.69 10.90 2.15
N ALA A 12 16.04 9.80 1.78
CA ALA A 12 16.02 9.26 0.42
C ALA A 12 14.95 9.92 -0.50
N GLY A 13 14.21 10.93 -0.01
CA GLY A 13 13.22 11.67 -0.78
C GLY A 13 11.80 11.07 -0.79
N ILE A 14 11.53 10.01 -0.01
CA ILE A 14 10.18 9.47 0.15
C ILE A 14 9.42 10.41 1.08
N ASN A 15 8.27 10.93 0.61
CA ASN A 15 7.45 11.86 1.38
C ASN A 15 6.02 11.35 1.66
N PHE A 16 5.57 10.26 1.06
CA PHE A 16 4.24 9.69 1.28
C PHE A 16 4.32 8.54 2.30
N PHE A 17 3.75 8.74 3.48
CA PHE A 17 3.75 7.78 4.60
C PHE A 17 2.37 7.22 4.84
N ASP A 18 2.23 5.90 4.64
CA ASP A 18 0.98 5.17 4.75
C ASP A 18 0.93 4.38 6.05
N THR A 19 -0.02 4.69 6.91
CA THR A 19 -0.33 3.95 8.14
C THR A 19 -1.79 3.49 8.17
N ALA A 20 -2.23 2.90 9.26
CA ALA A 20 -3.63 2.58 9.52
C ALA A 20 -3.88 2.45 11.01
N PHE A 21 -5.09 2.79 11.46
CA PHE A 21 -5.51 2.63 12.84
C PHE A 21 -5.29 1.22 13.39
N SER A 22 -5.36 0.21 12.51
CA SER A 22 -5.15 -1.21 12.84
C SER A 22 -3.70 -1.69 12.69
N TYR A 23 -2.73 -0.81 12.42
CA TYR A 23 -1.32 -1.22 12.37
C TYR A 23 -0.71 -1.22 13.78
N GLY A 24 -0.73 -2.41 14.39
CA GLY A 24 -0.47 -2.64 15.80
C GLY A 24 -1.75 -2.69 16.63
N TYR A 25 -1.67 -3.24 17.84
CA TYR A 25 -2.83 -3.41 18.72
C TYR A 25 -3.19 -2.13 19.46
N GLU A 26 -2.18 -1.33 19.82
CA GLU A 26 -2.32 -0.10 20.59
C GLU A 26 -1.90 1.16 19.81
N GLY A 27 -1.79 1.06 18.47
CA GLY A 27 -1.36 2.13 17.59
C GLY A 27 0.16 2.31 17.58
N GLU A 28 0.91 1.23 17.66
CA GLU A 28 2.37 1.24 17.69
C GLU A 28 2.96 1.89 16.44
N ALA A 29 2.39 1.63 15.25
CA ALA A 29 2.82 2.25 14.01
C ALA A 29 2.57 3.76 14.02
N ASP A 30 1.39 4.19 14.45
CA ASP A 30 1.03 5.61 14.55
C ASP A 30 1.93 6.36 15.54
N LYS A 31 2.18 5.79 16.72
CA LYS A 31 3.07 6.35 17.75
C LYS A 31 4.52 6.47 17.29
N LEU A 32 4.97 5.52 16.46
CA LEU A 32 6.30 5.56 15.87
C LEU A 32 6.39 6.67 14.82
N LEU A 33 5.40 6.75 13.93
CA LEU A 33 5.34 7.78 12.89
C LEU A 33 5.20 9.18 13.49
N ALA A 34 4.44 9.33 14.58
CA ALA A 34 4.29 10.59 15.32
C ALA A 34 5.61 11.21 15.80
N GLN A 35 6.63 10.38 16.06
CA GLN A 35 7.95 10.88 16.47
C GLN A 35 8.62 11.62 15.29
N VAL A 36 8.56 11.03 14.10
CA VAL A 36 9.15 11.61 12.89
C VAL A 36 8.36 12.83 12.40
N ILE A 37 7.02 12.76 12.48
CA ILE A 37 6.16 13.91 12.14
C ILE A 37 6.50 15.14 12.98
N ARG A 38 6.74 14.99 14.27
CA ARG A 38 7.12 16.11 15.15
C ARG A 38 8.45 16.76 14.78
N GLU A 39 9.37 15.98 14.26
CA GLU A 39 10.71 16.45 13.88
C GLU A 39 10.73 17.09 12.49
N ARG A 40 9.95 16.54 11.54
CA ARG A 40 9.97 16.92 10.12
C ARG A 40 8.55 17.05 9.52
N PRO A 41 7.66 17.86 10.10
CA PRO A 41 6.24 17.87 9.73
C PRO A 41 5.96 18.35 8.29
N SER A 42 6.76 19.26 7.77
CA SER A 42 6.57 19.84 6.42
C SER A 42 7.04 18.95 5.28
N GLU A 43 7.69 17.83 5.59
CA GLU A 43 8.26 16.95 4.59
C GLU A 43 7.39 15.71 4.32
N MET A 44 6.27 15.57 5.03
CA MET A 44 5.48 14.35 5.02
C MET A 44 4.05 14.59 4.52
N ILE A 45 3.59 13.69 3.67
CA ILE A 45 2.18 13.46 3.35
C ILE A 45 1.76 12.24 4.15
N VAL A 46 0.82 12.43 5.08
CA VAL A 46 0.38 11.38 6.00
C VAL A 46 -0.96 10.82 5.56
N ALA A 47 -0.95 9.55 5.16
CA ALA A 47 -2.15 8.79 4.84
C ALA A 47 -2.46 7.78 5.95
N THR A 48 -3.71 7.73 6.40
CA THR A 48 -4.17 6.77 7.42
C THR A 48 -5.47 6.09 7.01
N LYS A 49 -5.88 5.04 7.74
CA LYS A 49 -7.06 4.24 7.40
C LYS A 49 -7.90 3.97 8.64
N VAL A 50 -9.22 3.99 8.48
CA VAL A 50 -10.21 3.61 9.49
C VAL A 50 -11.14 2.51 8.95
N GLY A 51 -12.00 1.94 9.80
CA GLY A 51 -12.90 0.85 9.42
C GLY A 51 -12.38 -0.55 9.79
N SER A 52 -11.14 -0.63 10.27
CA SER A 52 -10.58 -1.87 10.82
C SER A 52 -9.80 -1.57 12.10
N HIS A 53 -10.00 -2.40 13.14
CA HIS A 53 -9.31 -2.25 14.42
C HIS A 53 -9.24 -3.60 15.14
N TYR A 54 -8.60 -3.63 16.31
CA TYR A 54 -8.58 -4.81 17.18
C TYR A 54 -9.42 -4.57 18.44
N ASP A 55 -10.11 -5.63 18.90
CA ASP A 55 -10.80 -5.63 20.19
C ASP A 55 -9.83 -5.92 21.36
N ALA A 56 -10.36 -5.95 22.58
CA ALA A 56 -9.59 -6.24 23.78
C ALA A 56 -8.97 -7.65 23.78
N GLN A 57 -9.50 -8.58 22.99
CA GLN A 57 -8.99 -9.94 22.79
C GLN A 57 -8.02 -10.05 21.61
N ARG A 58 -7.62 -8.92 21.03
CA ARG A 58 -6.75 -8.83 19.82
C ARG A 58 -7.35 -9.50 18.57
N ARG A 59 -8.67 -9.63 18.50
CA ARG A 59 -9.35 -10.08 17.29
C ARG A 59 -9.58 -8.89 16.38
N ARG A 60 -9.33 -9.06 15.09
CA ARG A 60 -9.58 -8.04 14.10
C ARG A 60 -11.08 -7.85 13.90
N ILE A 61 -11.51 -6.62 14.00
CA ILE A 61 -12.89 -6.18 13.78
C ILE A 61 -12.91 -5.28 12.55
N VAL A 62 -13.83 -5.53 11.64
CA VAL A 62 -14.21 -4.60 10.57
C VAL A 62 -15.48 -3.92 11.02
N ASP A 63 -15.49 -2.59 11.05
CA ASP A 63 -16.65 -1.79 11.45
C ASP A 63 -16.68 -0.51 10.62
N GLY A 64 -17.51 -0.51 9.59
CA GLY A 64 -17.74 0.58 8.67
C GLY A 64 -18.79 1.58 9.13
N SER A 65 -19.32 1.45 10.36
CA SER A 65 -20.34 2.40 10.87
C SER A 65 -19.80 3.82 10.99
N PRO A 66 -20.55 4.86 10.57
CA PRO A 66 -20.10 6.26 10.60
C PRO A 66 -19.59 6.69 11.98
N ALA A 67 -20.25 6.25 13.05
CA ALA A 67 -19.86 6.59 14.41
C ALA A 67 -18.47 6.02 14.77
N THR A 68 -18.22 4.76 14.44
CA THR A 68 -16.91 4.11 14.66
C THR A 68 -15.84 4.74 13.78
N LEU A 69 -16.11 4.98 12.51
CA LEU A 69 -15.16 5.61 11.59
C LEU A 69 -14.71 6.97 12.14
N LEU A 70 -15.63 7.82 12.55
CA LEU A 70 -15.33 9.14 13.11
C LEU A 70 -14.54 9.04 14.43
N ALA A 71 -14.96 8.17 15.34
CA ALA A 71 -14.24 7.97 16.61
C ALA A 71 -12.81 7.49 16.41
N LYS A 72 -12.59 6.55 15.46
CA LYS A 72 -11.25 6.03 15.14
C LYS A 72 -10.40 7.05 14.39
N ALA A 73 -10.98 7.90 13.55
CA ALA A 73 -10.26 9.00 12.90
C ALA A 73 -9.72 9.99 13.94
N LYS A 74 -10.56 10.45 14.89
CA LYS A 74 -10.14 11.34 15.98
C LYS A 74 -9.01 10.74 16.80
N LEU A 75 -9.14 9.48 17.19
CA LEU A 75 -8.12 8.78 17.96
C LEU A 75 -6.83 8.53 17.13
N GLY A 76 -6.95 8.24 15.84
CA GLY A 76 -5.82 8.08 14.92
C GLY A 76 -5.01 9.38 14.79
N CYS A 77 -5.67 10.51 14.55
CA CYS A 77 -5.03 11.82 14.53
C CYS A 77 -4.33 12.13 15.87
N ALA A 78 -4.97 11.84 16.98
CA ALA A 78 -4.37 12.03 18.32
C ALA A 78 -3.13 11.13 18.53
N ARG A 79 -3.14 9.88 18.06
CA ARG A 79 -1.97 8.97 18.11
C ARG A 79 -0.82 9.46 17.25
N LEU A 80 -1.13 10.00 16.06
CA LEU A 80 -0.17 10.59 15.14
C LEU A 80 0.35 11.96 15.59
N GLY A 81 -0.33 12.60 16.54
CA GLY A 81 0.01 13.96 17.00
C GLY A 81 -0.26 15.04 15.95
N ILE A 82 -1.25 14.82 15.10
CA ILE A 82 -1.69 15.75 14.03
C ILE A 82 -3.14 16.17 14.26
N GLU A 83 -3.50 17.35 13.78
CA GLU A 83 -4.91 17.82 13.78
C GLU A 83 -5.66 17.25 12.58
N GLN A 84 -4.98 17.07 11.45
CA GLN A 84 -5.55 16.67 10.18
C GLN A 84 -4.58 15.74 9.42
N ALA A 85 -5.04 14.58 8.96
CA ALA A 85 -4.32 13.74 8.00
C ALA A 85 -4.44 14.32 6.58
N ASP A 86 -3.47 14.04 5.70
CA ASP A 86 -3.62 14.43 4.29
C ASP A 86 -4.64 13.54 3.60
N VAL A 87 -4.59 12.23 3.83
CA VAL A 87 -5.55 11.27 3.26
C VAL A 87 -6.09 10.35 4.35
N ILE A 88 -7.39 10.12 4.33
CA ILE A 88 -8.02 9.07 5.13
C ILE A 88 -8.74 8.06 4.23
N TYR A 89 -8.45 6.78 4.42
CA TYR A 89 -9.10 5.70 3.68
C TYR A 89 -10.15 4.98 4.53
N LEU A 90 -11.25 4.58 3.89
CA LEU A 90 -11.95 3.37 4.36
C LEU A 90 -11.03 2.18 4.07
N HIS A 91 -10.60 1.44 5.12
CA HIS A 91 -9.58 0.40 5.00
C HIS A 91 -10.06 -0.83 4.22
N GLU A 92 -11.31 -1.21 4.44
CA GLU A 92 -12.01 -2.31 3.77
C GLU A 92 -13.51 -2.14 3.94
N VAL A 93 -14.27 -2.77 3.06
CA VAL A 93 -15.75 -2.76 3.11
C VAL A 93 -16.22 -3.67 4.24
N ASP A 94 -17.11 -3.14 5.10
CA ASP A 94 -17.80 -3.92 6.10
C ASP A 94 -19.03 -4.60 5.45
N PRO A 95 -19.11 -5.95 5.46
CA PRO A 95 -20.26 -6.65 4.86
C PRO A 95 -21.59 -6.44 5.62
N HIS A 96 -21.55 -5.86 6.82
CA HIS A 96 -22.72 -5.65 7.67
C HIS A 96 -23.22 -4.19 7.68
N VAL A 97 -22.47 -3.26 7.08
CA VAL A 97 -22.84 -1.85 6.97
C VAL A 97 -22.98 -1.49 5.48
N PRO A 98 -24.09 -0.88 5.05
CA PRO A 98 -24.21 -0.41 3.67
C PRO A 98 -23.03 0.49 3.29
N LEU A 99 -22.42 0.24 2.13
CA LEU A 99 -21.21 0.97 1.69
C LEU A 99 -21.45 2.47 1.60
N ALA A 100 -22.66 2.89 1.21
CA ALA A 100 -23.08 4.29 1.19
C ALA A 100 -22.99 4.95 2.58
N GLU A 101 -23.36 4.24 3.66
CA GLU A 101 -23.23 4.76 5.02
C GLU A 101 -21.77 4.92 5.43
N SER A 102 -20.91 3.93 5.09
CA SER A 102 -19.47 4.02 5.33
C SER A 102 -18.86 5.19 4.56
N ALA A 103 -19.24 5.36 3.30
CA ALA A 103 -18.80 6.49 2.46
C ALA A 103 -19.23 7.83 3.05
N GLY A 104 -20.50 7.96 3.48
CA GLY A 104 -21.00 9.13 4.21
C GLY A 104 -20.21 9.42 5.48
N GLY A 105 -19.81 8.38 6.22
CA GLY A 105 -18.93 8.48 7.39
C GLY A 105 -17.54 9.03 7.06
N ILE A 106 -16.91 8.60 5.96
CA ILE A 106 -15.65 9.16 5.49
C ILE A 106 -15.81 10.61 5.02
N ALA A 107 -16.89 10.94 4.31
CA ALA A 107 -17.21 12.31 3.90
C ALA A 107 -17.35 13.24 5.11
N GLU A 108 -18.00 12.78 6.19
CA GLU A 108 -18.14 13.55 7.44
C GLU A 108 -16.79 13.78 8.15
N ILE A 109 -15.86 12.80 8.12
CA ILE A 109 -14.50 12.96 8.65
C ILE A 109 -13.77 14.10 7.92
N VAL A 110 -13.83 14.13 6.59
CA VAL A 110 -13.24 15.21 5.78
C VAL A 110 -13.90 16.54 6.06
N LYS A 111 -15.22 16.58 6.13
CA LYS A 111 -16.01 17.79 6.46
C LYS A 111 -15.68 18.36 7.83
N GLN A 112 -15.39 17.50 8.83
CA GLN A 112 -14.94 17.92 10.16
C GLN A 112 -13.47 18.35 10.20
N GLY A 113 -12.74 18.29 9.09
CA GLY A 113 -11.34 18.72 8.99
C GLY A 113 -10.34 17.74 9.60
N LEU A 114 -10.73 16.49 9.90
CA LEU A 114 -9.82 15.45 10.40
C LEU A 114 -8.93 14.85 9.30
N ALA A 115 -9.34 15.01 8.04
CA ALA A 115 -8.52 14.71 6.87
C ALA A 115 -8.78 15.73 5.77
N ARG A 116 -7.80 15.96 4.89
CA ARG A 116 -7.94 16.83 3.72
C ARG A 116 -8.70 16.15 2.61
N TYR A 117 -8.37 14.87 2.37
CA TYR A 117 -8.88 14.09 1.25
C TYR A 117 -9.36 12.73 1.70
N ALA A 118 -10.40 12.23 1.01
CA ALA A 118 -10.88 10.88 1.16
C ALA A 118 -10.21 9.93 0.17
N GLY A 119 -10.02 8.70 0.58
CA GLY A 119 -9.64 7.56 -0.23
C GLY A 119 -10.44 6.32 0.15
N VAL A 120 -10.32 5.28 -0.65
CA VAL A 120 -10.91 3.98 -0.35
C VAL A 120 -9.94 2.85 -0.71
N SER A 121 -9.93 1.79 0.08
CA SER A 121 -9.05 0.64 -0.12
C SER A 121 -9.86 -0.65 -0.23
N ASN A 122 -9.35 -1.61 -1.00
CA ASN A 122 -9.92 -2.96 -1.14
C ASN A 122 -11.34 -2.99 -1.70
N VAL A 123 -11.66 -2.11 -2.63
CA VAL A 123 -12.92 -2.08 -3.38
C VAL A 123 -12.74 -2.64 -4.79
N ASP A 124 -13.82 -3.15 -5.39
CA ASP A 124 -13.95 -3.40 -6.82
C ASP A 124 -14.54 -2.17 -7.53
N ALA A 125 -14.75 -2.27 -8.85
CA ALA A 125 -15.25 -1.15 -9.66
C ALA A 125 -16.65 -0.71 -9.23
N ASP A 126 -17.57 -1.66 -9.04
CA ASP A 126 -18.94 -1.34 -8.63
C ASP A 126 -18.98 -0.69 -7.23
N GLN A 127 -18.15 -1.18 -6.31
CA GLN A 127 -18.00 -0.61 -4.99
C GLN A 127 -17.38 0.79 -5.02
N LEU A 128 -16.42 1.02 -5.91
CA LEU A 128 -15.83 2.36 -6.11
C LEU A 128 -16.89 3.36 -6.56
N GLN A 129 -17.71 2.99 -7.53
CA GLN A 129 -18.82 3.84 -8.01
C GLN A 129 -19.84 4.12 -6.91
N GLN A 130 -20.24 3.09 -6.16
CA GLN A 130 -21.17 3.26 -5.02
C GLN A 130 -20.58 4.19 -3.95
N PHE A 131 -19.29 4.03 -3.63
CA PHE A 131 -18.63 4.88 -2.66
C PHE A 131 -18.57 6.33 -3.11
N GLN A 132 -18.24 6.56 -4.39
CA GLN A 132 -18.12 7.90 -4.97
C GLN A 132 -19.45 8.65 -5.07
N ALA A 133 -20.59 7.94 -5.12
CA ALA A 133 -21.91 8.58 -5.09
C ALA A 133 -22.14 9.37 -3.79
N GLU A 134 -21.50 8.96 -2.69
CA GLU A 134 -21.65 9.59 -1.36
C GLU A 134 -20.42 10.38 -0.92
N CYS A 135 -19.23 9.97 -1.37
CA CYS A 135 -17.96 10.55 -0.97
C CYS A 135 -16.99 10.60 -2.14
N SER A 136 -16.68 11.78 -2.62
CA SER A 136 -15.64 11.95 -3.66
C SER A 136 -14.28 11.53 -3.12
N VAL A 137 -13.60 10.60 -3.81
CA VAL A 137 -12.26 10.13 -3.46
C VAL A 137 -11.22 10.67 -4.43
N VAL A 138 -10.03 10.96 -3.93
CA VAL A 138 -8.88 11.38 -4.73
C VAL A 138 -7.90 10.23 -4.98
N VAL A 139 -8.03 9.14 -4.22
CA VAL A 139 -7.11 8.01 -4.31
C VAL A 139 -7.78 6.70 -3.92
N VAL A 140 -7.46 5.64 -4.65
CA VAL A 140 -7.80 4.25 -4.30
C VAL A 140 -6.55 3.47 -3.94
N GLN A 141 -6.68 2.50 -3.01
CA GLN A 141 -5.54 1.70 -2.56
C GLN A 141 -5.81 0.20 -2.73
N PRO A 142 -5.55 -0.37 -3.93
CA PRO A 142 -5.65 -1.80 -4.22
C PRO A 142 -4.32 -2.53 -3.99
N PRO A 143 -4.33 -3.88 -3.81
CA PRO A 143 -3.14 -4.69 -4.00
C PRO A 143 -2.77 -4.74 -5.48
N TYR A 144 -1.46 -4.65 -5.77
CA TYR A 144 -0.95 -4.76 -7.13
C TYR A 144 0.50 -5.21 -7.15
N ASN A 145 0.79 -6.15 -8.02
CA ASN A 145 2.14 -6.55 -8.37
C ASN A 145 2.16 -7.29 -9.73
N MET A 146 3.34 -7.58 -10.24
CA MET A 146 3.52 -8.27 -11.52
C MET A 146 2.77 -9.59 -11.65
N LEU A 147 2.54 -10.31 -10.54
CA LEU A 147 1.91 -11.62 -10.50
C LEU A 147 0.39 -11.55 -10.28
N GLN A 148 -0.15 -10.37 -9.94
CA GLN A 148 -1.54 -10.15 -9.58
C GLN A 148 -2.01 -8.76 -10.04
N PRO A 149 -2.15 -8.53 -11.36
CA PRO A 149 -2.52 -7.22 -11.91
C PRO A 149 -4.04 -6.95 -11.92
N GLU A 150 -4.88 -7.95 -11.70
CA GLU A 150 -6.31 -7.95 -12.04
C GLU A 150 -7.10 -6.85 -11.32
N ARG A 151 -6.75 -6.58 -10.05
CA ARG A 151 -7.45 -5.58 -9.23
C ARG A 151 -7.30 -4.17 -9.79
N VAL A 152 -6.11 -3.80 -10.24
CA VAL A 152 -5.87 -2.51 -10.86
C VAL A 152 -6.47 -2.45 -12.25
N ALA A 153 -6.34 -3.52 -13.05
CA ALA A 153 -6.92 -3.58 -14.38
C ALA A 153 -8.44 -3.31 -14.37
N ALA A 154 -9.14 -3.82 -13.35
CA ALA A 154 -10.59 -3.66 -13.20
C ALA A 154 -11.06 -2.22 -12.92
N ILE A 155 -10.19 -1.36 -12.34
CA ILE A 155 -10.56 -0.01 -11.91
C ILE A 155 -9.79 1.10 -12.65
N SER A 156 -8.80 0.73 -13.47
CA SER A 156 -7.84 1.68 -14.06
C SER A 156 -8.48 2.72 -14.96
N ASP A 157 -9.46 2.31 -15.79
CA ASP A 157 -10.13 3.22 -16.72
C ASP A 157 -10.96 4.24 -15.95
N GLU A 158 -11.75 3.82 -14.99
CA GLU A 158 -12.54 4.71 -14.14
C GLU A 158 -11.66 5.68 -13.36
N CYS A 159 -10.57 5.19 -12.77
CA CYS A 159 -9.63 6.03 -12.04
C CYS A 159 -9.00 7.11 -12.95
N ARG A 160 -8.64 6.75 -14.18
CA ARG A 160 -8.09 7.69 -15.15
C ARG A 160 -9.12 8.74 -15.57
N GLU A 161 -10.36 8.33 -15.90
CA GLU A 161 -11.44 9.22 -16.33
C GLU A 161 -11.83 10.22 -15.25
N GLN A 162 -11.79 9.80 -13.99
CA GLN A 162 -12.18 10.62 -12.85
C GLN A 162 -11.00 11.29 -12.14
N ASN A 163 -9.76 11.15 -12.69
CA ASN A 163 -8.53 11.69 -12.12
C ASN A 163 -8.29 11.23 -10.67
N ILE A 164 -8.53 9.93 -10.42
CA ILE A 164 -8.29 9.28 -9.13
C ILE A 164 -6.91 8.62 -9.16
N ALA A 165 -6.06 8.95 -8.20
CA ALA A 165 -4.75 8.32 -8.04
C ALA A 165 -4.88 6.85 -7.59
N ILE A 166 -3.98 5.99 -8.05
CA ILE A 166 -3.84 4.61 -7.54
C ILE A 166 -2.56 4.50 -6.72
N ALA A 167 -2.72 4.28 -5.41
CA ALA A 167 -1.64 3.99 -4.47
C ALA A 167 -1.64 2.48 -4.18
N CYS A 168 -0.83 1.71 -4.89
CA CYS A 168 -0.87 0.25 -4.76
C CYS A 168 0.03 -0.27 -3.64
N TYR A 169 -0.41 -1.35 -2.99
CA TYR A 169 0.36 -2.06 -1.98
C TYR A 169 0.68 -3.50 -2.42
N TRP A 170 1.52 -4.22 -1.68
CA TRP A 170 2.07 -5.54 -2.05
C TRP A 170 2.90 -5.55 -3.33
N VAL A 171 3.46 -4.44 -3.71
CA VAL A 171 4.31 -4.27 -4.91
C VAL A 171 5.39 -5.35 -4.99
N LEU A 172 6.08 -5.63 -3.88
CA LEU A 172 7.08 -6.69 -3.78
C LEU A 172 6.49 -8.04 -3.32
N MET A 173 5.17 -8.23 -3.37
CA MET A 173 4.46 -9.46 -2.97
C MET A 173 5.06 -10.09 -1.71
N LYS A 174 4.96 -9.38 -0.58
CA LYS A 174 5.47 -9.84 0.74
C LYS A 174 6.96 -10.25 0.72
N GLY A 175 7.74 -9.63 -0.16
CA GLY A 175 9.18 -9.85 -0.32
C GLY A 175 9.55 -10.93 -1.35
N LEU A 176 8.59 -11.60 -2.00
CA LEU A 176 8.85 -12.53 -3.09
C LEU A 176 9.56 -11.82 -4.25
N LEU A 177 8.97 -10.75 -4.74
CA LEU A 177 9.47 -9.96 -5.86
C LEU A 177 10.67 -9.05 -5.52
N ALA A 178 11.20 -9.14 -4.28
CA ALA A 178 12.50 -8.56 -3.97
C ALA A 178 13.69 -9.41 -4.49
N GLY A 179 13.42 -10.60 -5.03
CA GLY A 179 14.42 -11.46 -5.67
C GLY A 179 15.39 -12.19 -4.72
N ARG A 180 15.21 -12.06 -3.39
CA ARG A 180 16.16 -12.61 -2.39
C ARG A 180 15.80 -14.02 -1.92
N LEU A 181 14.60 -14.51 -2.22
CA LEU A 181 14.18 -15.88 -1.87
C LEU A 181 14.67 -16.86 -2.95
N ALA A 182 15.50 -17.79 -2.54
CA ALA A 182 15.95 -18.87 -3.44
C ALA A 182 14.79 -19.86 -3.71
N ARG A 183 14.89 -20.61 -4.81
CA ARG A 183 13.84 -21.57 -5.22
C ARG A 183 13.61 -22.67 -4.18
N ASP A 184 14.66 -23.07 -3.48
CA ASP A 184 14.67 -24.09 -2.40
C ASP A 184 14.50 -23.50 -1.00
N HIS A 185 14.10 -22.20 -0.90
CA HIS A 185 13.92 -21.53 0.37
C HIS A 185 12.92 -22.29 1.26
N GLN A 186 13.36 -22.58 2.48
CA GLN A 186 12.52 -23.20 3.50
C GLN A 186 11.93 -22.13 4.42
N PHE A 187 10.61 -22.01 4.39
CA PHE A 187 9.89 -21.11 5.30
C PHE A 187 9.76 -21.73 6.67
N ASP A 188 9.86 -20.91 7.72
CA ASP A 188 9.45 -21.31 9.05
C ASP A 188 7.96 -21.72 9.02
N PRO A 189 7.55 -22.84 9.67
CA PRO A 189 6.15 -23.28 9.68
C PRO A 189 5.15 -22.24 10.20
N THR A 190 5.60 -21.26 10.98
CA THR A 190 4.79 -20.16 11.49
C THR A 190 4.74 -18.95 10.55
N ASP A 191 5.46 -19.00 9.44
CA ASP A 191 5.49 -17.89 8.48
C ASP A 191 4.14 -17.74 7.78
N ARG A 192 3.50 -16.59 7.98
CA ARG A 192 2.19 -16.28 7.39
C ARG A 192 2.17 -16.31 5.86
N ARG A 193 3.32 -16.23 5.20
CA ARG A 193 3.41 -16.35 3.74
C ARG A 193 2.94 -17.70 3.24
N LEU A 194 3.09 -18.76 4.05
CA LEU A 194 2.58 -20.09 3.74
C LEU A 194 1.05 -20.19 3.61
N SER A 195 0.30 -19.18 4.09
CA SER A 195 -1.15 -19.13 3.87
C SER A 195 -1.54 -18.61 2.47
N TYR A 196 -0.58 -18.11 1.69
CA TYR A 196 -0.85 -17.58 0.35
C TYR A 196 -0.43 -18.60 -0.72
N PRO A 197 -1.32 -18.97 -1.67
CA PRO A 197 -1.02 -19.98 -2.70
C PRO A 197 0.26 -19.72 -3.51
N ILE A 198 0.59 -18.45 -3.75
CA ILE A 198 1.78 -18.05 -4.51
C ILE A 198 3.11 -18.53 -3.88
N PHE A 199 3.12 -18.86 -2.60
CA PHE A 199 4.30 -19.38 -1.90
C PHE A 199 4.34 -20.90 -1.84
N GLN A 200 3.49 -21.62 -2.60
CA GLN A 200 3.36 -23.08 -2.55
C GLN A 200 3.28 -23.69 -3.95
N GLY A 201 3.74 -24.94 -4.07
CA GLY A 201 3.54 -25.80 -5.23
C GLY A 201 3.96 -25.18 -6.57
N GLU A 202 3.14 -25.37 -7.59
CA GLU A 202 3.40 -24.88 -8.95
C GLU A 202 3.43 -23.35 -9.02
N ALA A 203 2.58 -22.65 -8.26
CA ALA A 203 2.57 -21.19 -8.27
C ALA A 203 3.90 -20.62 -7.76
N TRP A 204 4.52 -21.26 -6.77
CA TRP A 204 5.87 -20.91 -6.32
C TRP A 204 6.90 -21.13 -7.43
N GLN A 205 6.84 -22.26 -8.15
CA GLN A 205 7.79 -22.55 -9.24
C GLN A 205 7.66 -21.53 -10.37
N HIS A 206 6.44 -21.21 -10.80
CA HIS A 206 6.20 -20.17 -11.81
C HIS A 206 6.72 -18.79 -11.38
N ALA A 207 6.49 -18.42 -10.11
CA ALA A 207 7.04 -17.17 -9.58
C ALA A 207 8.57 -17.17 -9.57
N GLN A 208 9.23 -18.31 -9.27
CA GLN A 208 10.69 -18.43 -9.34
C GLN A 208 11.21 -18.39 -10.79
N ASP A 209 10.47 -18.93 -11.76
CA ASP A 209 10.83 -18.82 -13.18
C ASP A 209 10.83 -17.35 -13.65
N LEU A 210 9.84 -16.58 -13.25
CA LEU A 210 9.82 -15.13 -13.47
C LEU A 210 10.99 -14.45 -12.75
N LEU A 211 11.24 -14.78 -11.48
CA LEU A 211 12.34 -14.21 -10.72
C LEU A 211 13.72 -14.49 -11.34
N ASP A 212 13.92 -15.65 -11.94
CA ASP A 212 15.18 -15.97 -12.62
C ASP A 212 15.41 -15.09 -13.86
N ARG A 213 14.33 -14.71 -14.57
CA ARG A 213 14.38 -13.74 -15.67
C ARG A 213 14.64 -12.32 -15.14
N LEU A 214 13.92 -11.91 -14.09
CA LEU A 214 14.09 -10.59 -13.46
C LEU A 214 15.50 -10.40 -12.87
N ARG A 215 16.11 -11.45 -12.27
CA ARG A 215 17.48 -11.40 -11.75
C ARG A 215 18.50 -11.15 -12.86
N ARG A 216 18.34 -11.81 -14.01
CA ARG A 216 19.23 -11.59 -15.17
C ARG A 216 19.11 -10.17 -15.69
N LEU A 217 17.87 -9.72 -15.92
CA LEU A 217 17.62 -8.35 -16.42
C LEU A 217 18.10 -7.28 -15.43
N ALA A 218 17.84 -7.45 -14.14
CA ALA A 218 18.31 -6.53 -13.11
C ALA A 218 19.85 -6.43 -13.08
N ASN A 219 20.53 -7.56 -13.26
CA ASN A 219 21.99 -7.58 -13.35
C ASN A 219 22.51 -6.88 -14.62
N GLU A 220 21.85 -7.06 -15.77
CA GLU A 220 22.18 -6.36 -17.02
C GLU A 220 22.00 -4.83 -16.91
N LEU A 221 21.00 -4.40 -16.12
CA LEU A 221 20.70 -3.00 -15.86
C LEU A 221 21.48 -2.41 -14.66
N GLU A 222 22.32 -3.20 -14.00
CA GLU A 222 23.10 -2.82 -12.81
C GLU A 222 22.24 -2.29 -11.65
N ILE A 223 21.01 -2.83 -11.49
CA ILE A 223 20.08 -2.49 -10.40
C ILE A 223 19.66 -3.77 -9.65
N THR A 224 18.97 -3.60 -8.51
CA THR A 224 18.41 -4.76 -7.80
C THR A 224 17.08 -5.19 -8.40
N VAL A 225 16.67 -6.44 -8.16
CA VAL A 225 15.33 -6.93 -8.56
C VAL A 225 14.22 -6.10 -7.92
N ALA A 226 14.38 -5.70 -6.66
CA ALA A 226 13.42 -4.83 -5.99
C ALA A 226 13.27 -3.48 -6.71
N GLN A 227 14.38 -2.85 -7.10
CA GLN A 227 14.37 -1.60 -7.87
C GLN A 227 13.71 -1.79 -9.24
N LEU A 228 14.03 -2.86 -9.95
CA LEU A 228 13.41 -3.19 -11.24
C LEU A 228 11.89 -3.35 -11.12
N VAL A 229 11.41 -4.12 -10.14
CA VAL A 229 9.98 -4.37 -9.93
C VAL A 229 9.23 -3.09 -9.55
N ILE A 230 9.80 -2.26 -8.66
CA ILE A 230 9.17 -1.01 -8.26
C ILE A 230 9.16 -0.01 -9.43
N ALA A 231 10.26 0.13 -10.17
CA ALA A 231 10.34 0.99 -11.34
C ALA A 231 9.35 0.55 -12.43
N TRP A 232 9.23 -0.76 -12.69
CA TRP A 232 8.21 -1.30 -13.59
C TRP A 232 6.79 -0.98 -13.12
N THR A 233 6.53 -1.10 -11.82
CA THR A 233 5.23 -0.77 -11.23
C THR A 233 4.89 0.71 -11.43
N LEU A 234 5.83 1.61 -11.15
CA LEU A 234 5.65 3.06 -11.32
C LEU A 234 5.54 3.48 -12.79
N ALA A 235 6.07 2.68 -13.72
CA ALA A 235 5.92 2.91 -15.16
C ALA A 235 4.55 2.49 -15.72
N GLN A 236 3.69 1.82 -14.94
CA GLN A 236 2.34 1.49 -15.37
C GLN A 236 1.47 2.75 -15.43
N PRO A 237 0.73 2.99 -16.54
CA PRO A 237 0.01 4.26 -16.76
C PRO A 237 -0.99 4.64 -15.67
N SER A 238 -1.53 3.66 -14.95
CA SER A 238 -2.55 3.87 -13.92
C SER A 238 -1.99 4.02 -12.51
N ILE A 239 -0.70 3.74 -12.29
CA ILE A 239 -0.11 3.76 -10.95
C ILE A 239 0.50 5.12 -10.64
N THR A 240 0.09 5.70 -9.51
CA THR A 240 0.62 6.98 -9.01
C THR A 240 1.63 6.77 -7.88
N VAL A 241 1.36 5.82 -6.98
CA VAL A 241 2.19 5.54 -5.80
C VAL A 241 2.39 4.03 -5.63
N ALA A 242 3.64 3.62 -5.43
CA ALA A 242 4.00 2.25 -5.06
C ALA A 242 4.38 2.19 -3.57
N LEU A 243 3.49 1.62 -2.75
CA LEU A 243 3.71 1.52 -1.30
C LEU A 243 4.65 0.34 -0.99
N CYS A 244 5.81 0.66 -0.41
CA CYS A 244 6.84 -0.30 -0.07
C CYS A 244 7.11 -0.31 1.44
N GLY A 245 6.93 -1.46 2.06
CA GLY A 245 7.31 -1.67 3.46
C GLY A 245 8.78 -2.03 3.60
N ALA A 246 9.45 -1.50 4.63
CA ALA A 246 10.81 -1.87 4.99
C ALA A 246 10.92 -2.12 6.49
N LYS A 247 11.82 -3.04 6.87
CA LYS A 247 12.13 -3.37 8.27
C LYS A 247 13.44 -2.73 8.74
N ARG A 248 14.27 -2.25 7.82
CA ARG A 248 15.59 -1.67 8.07
C ARG A 248 15.88 -0.53 7.11
N ALA A 249 16.73 0.39 7.53
CA ALA A 249 17.12 1.57 6.75
C ALA A 249 17.77 1.20 5.40
N ASP A 250 18.61 0.17 5.35
CA ASP A 250 19.24 -0.30 4.12
C ASP A 250 18.21 -0.75 3.07
N GLN A 251 17.11 -1.36 3.49
CA GLN A 251 16.04 -1.79 2.59
C GLN A 251 15.29 -0.61 1.97
N ILE A 252 14.95 0.40 2.79
CA ILE A 252 14.21 1.55 2.26
C ILE A 252 15.09 2.43 1.36
N ILE A 253 16.38 2.57 1.66
CA ILE A 253 17.34 3.25 0.80
C ILE A 253 17.46 2.53 -0.55
N GLU A 254 17.60 1.18 -0.52
CA GLU A 254 17.63 0.37 -1.74
C GLU A 254 16.37 0.59 -2.60
N THR A 255 15.19 0.46 -2.00
CA THR A 255 13.93 0.59 -2.73
C THR A 255 13.64 2.02 -3.19
N ALA A 256 14.05 3.04 -2.43
CA ALA A 256 13.97 4.44 -2.83
C ALA A 256 14.75 4.72 -4.11
N GLY A 257 15.85 4.03 -4.34
CA GLY A 257 16.63 4.13 -5.58
C GLY A 257 15.81 3.86 -6.85
N SER A 258 14.69 3.12 -6.75
CA SER A 258 13.79 2.88 -7.88
C SER A 258 13.18 4.16 -8.48
N MET A 259 13.06 5.23 -7.71
CA MET A 259 12.56 6.53 -8.18
C MET A 259 13.47 7.17 -9.26
N HIS A 260 14.70 6.73 -9.35
CA HIS A 260 15.69 7.21 -10.32
C HIS A 260 15.91 6.22 -11.48
N VAL A 261 15.20 5.10 -11.50
CA VAL A 261 15.30 4.09 -12.56
C VAL A 261 14.27 4.37 -13.63
N SER A 262 14.73 4.61 -14.85
CA SER A 262 13.89 4.73 -16.04
C SER A 262 14.05 3.48 -16.90
N LEU A 263 12.97 2.76 -17.14
CA LEU A 263 12.97 1.55 -17.99
C LEU A 263 12.65 1.96 -19.44
N SER A 264 13.44 1.44 -20.40
CA SER A 264 13.15 1.65 -21.82
C SER A 264 11.88 0.93 -22.26
N ALA A 265 11.29 1.33 -23.39
CA ALA A 265 10.13 0.66 -23.97
C ALA A 265 10.42 -0.83 -24.25
N ASP A 266 11.61 -1.15 -24.75
CA ASP A 266 12.04 -2.53 -25.03
C ASP A 266 12.06 -3.39 -23.75
N VAL A 267 12.55 -2.83 -22.65
CA VAL A 267 12.55 -3.52 -21.33
C VAL A 267 11.12 -3.73 -20.83
N MET A 268 10.27 -2.74 -20.99
CA MET A 268 8.85 -2.85 -20.59
C MET A 268 8.13 -3.92 -21.42
N GLU A 269 8.35 -3.97 -22.73
CA GLU A 269 7.81 -4.99 -23.64
C GLU A 269 8.35 -6.39 -23.32
N GLN A 270 9.65 -6.51 -23.05
CA GLN A 270 10.28 -7.76 -22.64
C GLN A 270 9.64 -8.33 -21.37
N ILE A 271 9.43 -7.48 -20.35
CA ILE A 271 8.75 -7.88 -19.10
C ILE A 271 7.30 -8.28 -19.38
N ALA A 272 6.57 -7.50 -20.17
CA ALA A 272 5.18 -7.81 -20.54
C ALA A 272 5.05 -9.20 -21.20
N GLY A 273 6.00 -9.55 -22.08
CA GLY A 273 6.07 -10.89 -22.69
C GLY A 273 6.37 -12.05 -21.72
N TRP A 274 6.80 -11.76 -20.50
CA TRP A 274 6.98 -12.78 -19.45
C TRP A 274 5.76 -12.96 -18.57
N LEU A 275 4.87 -11.95 -18.55
CA LEU A 275 3.68 -11.91 -17.71
C LEU A 275 2.40 -12.37 -18.46
N SER A 276 2.48 -12.56 -19.78
CA SER A 276 1.42 -13.05 -20.68
C SER A 276 1.18 -14.55 -20.59
#